data_59c9977c31e19cf933fe2f5e4004fa57
#
_entry.id   59c9977c31e19cf933fe2f5e4004fa57
#
_cell.length_a   1.000
_cell.length_b   1.000
_cell.length_c   1.000
_cell.angle_alpha   90.00
_cell.angle_beta   90.00
_cell.angle_gamma   90.00
#
_symmetry.space_group_name_H-M   'P 1'
#
loop_
_entity.id
_entity.type
_entity.pdbx_description
1 polymer ?
#
loop_
_entity_poly.entity_id
_entity_poly.type
_entity_poly.pdbx_seq_one_letter_code
_entity_poly.pdbx_strand_id
1 'polypeptide(L)'
;MPVDDQYYVDTIPYLLGLVKDKQFNYHYYLLALNRDSMKLYKVDHTTVTPVELPKDAPTDVVTALGDELTGGNLNFSTQGSSNGSKEGVAYHSINTKDKEVEIDWVNYYQAVDTFLQDQLDNPEKLPLYLYALPENQTLFKKIAKNPYYDCSISVAASPAQATIQDIRSASEKIAAELTEKETASYNKLLDRKFLDQFTDISPAAADGKISHLFIATSLFVTENNEMSSEEYDRRKLLNTIAYQVIQNGGQVFVLDQKAAPDEKSLAAILRY
;
A
#
# COMPACT_ATOMS: atom_id res chain seq x y z
N MET A 1 -8.65 -7.81 12.27
CA MET A 1 -9.99 -8.14 12.78
C MET A 1 -9.90 -9.42 13.59
N PRO A 2 -10.54 -9.53 14.77
CA PRO A 2 -10.62 -10.81 15.43
C PRO A 2 -11.44 -11.75 14.54
N VAL A 3 -10.89 -12.92 14.27
CA VAL A 3 -11.60 -14.00 13.59
C VAL A 3 -12.58 -14.55 14.61
N ASP A 4 -13.87 -14.51 14.31
CA ASP A 4 -14.87 -15.15 15.17
C ASP A 4 -14.58 -16.65 15.24
N ASP A 5 -14.62 -17.23 16.45
CA ASP A 5 -14.44 -18.65 16.67
C ASP A 5 -15.51 -19.43 15.90
N GLN A 6 -15.10 -20.12 14.85
CA GLN A 6 -16.00 -20.93 14.03
C GLN A 6 -15.68 -22.41 14.19
N TYR A 7 -16.68 -23.18 14.62
CA TYR A 7 -16.59 -24.63 14.70
C TYR A 7 -17.08 -25.25 13.41
N TYR A 8 -16.22 -26.03 12.77
CA TYR A 8 -16.53 -26.71 11.52
C TYR A 8 -16.07 -28.18 11.63
N VAL A 9 -16.97 -29.10 11.40
CA VAL A 9 -16.70 -30.53 11.42
C VAL A 9 -16.96 -31.12 10.06
N ASP A 10 -15.90 -31.42 9.33
CA ASP A 10 -15.95 -32.08 8.02
C ASP A 10 -14.64 -32.85 7.76
N THR A 11 -14.61 -33.60 6.65
CA THR A 11 -13.44 -34.32 6.14
C THR A 11 -12.37 -33.40 5.55
N ILE A 12 -12.72 -32.16 5.19
CA ILE A 12 -11.81 -31.13 4.67
C ILE A 12 -11.81 -29.90 5.60
N PRO A 13 -10.68 -29.19 5.73
CA PRO A 13 -10.63 -27.98 6.55
C PRO A 13 -11.53 -26.88 5.98
N TYR A 14 -12.03 -26.01 6.85
CA TYR A 14 -12.81 -24.85 6.45
C TYR A 14 -11.87 -23.74 5.91
N LEU A 15 -11.90 -23.51 4.60
CA LEU A 15 -10.98 -22.61 3.91
C LEU A 15 -11.54 -21.21 3.69
N LEU A 16 -12.87 -21.04 3.57
CA LEU A 16 -13.45 -19.76 3.19
C LEU A 16 -13.09 -18.62 4.14
N GLY A 17 -13.08 -18.90 5.45
CA GLY A 17 -12.64 -17.92 6.46
C GLY A 17 -11.16 -17.56 6.33
N LEU A 18 -10.30 -18.55 6.09
CA LEU A 18 -8.86 -18.34 5.90
C LEU A 18 -8.56 -17.58 4.63
N VAL A 19 -9.27 -17.88 3.53
CA VAL A 19 -9.13 -17.16 2.27
C VAL A 19 -9.52 -15.69 2.48
N LYS A 20 -10.69 -15.43 3.10
CA LYS A 20 -11.15 -14.07 3.39
C LYS A 20 -10.13 -13.27 4.22
N ASP A 21 -9.51 -13.91 5.22
CA ASP A 21 -8.55 -13.25 6.10
C ASP A 21 -7.21 -12.96 5.41
N LYS A 22 -6.81 -13.79 4.44
CA LYS A 22 -5.48 -13.72 3.82
C LYS A 22 -5.44 -13.06 2.44
N GLN A 23 -6.57 -12.87 1.76
CA GLN A 23 -6.60 -12.45 0.36
C GLN A 23 -6.06 -11.03 0.11
N PHE A 24 -6.24 -10.09 1.00
CA PHE A 24 -5.78 -8.71 0.88
C PHE A 24 -4.66 -8.40 1.87
N ASN A 25 -3.71 -9.31 1.96
CA ASN A 25 -2.56 -9.18 2.85
C ASN A 25 -1.42 -8.50 2.08
N TYR A 26 -1.36 -7.17 2.18
CA TYR A 26 -0.35 -6.37 1.49
C TYR A 26 0.92 -6.22 2.31
N HIS A 27 2.06 -6.37 1.63
CA HIS A 27 3.39 -6.16 2.18
C HIS A 27 4.07 -5.02 1.41
N TYR A 28 4.50 -3.98 2.10
CA TYR A 28 5.13 -2.83 1.46
C TYR A 28 5.93 -1.99 2.45
N TYR A 29 6.72 -1.07 1.91
CA TYR A 29 7.35 -0.01 2.69
C TYR A 29 6.51 1.27 2.62
N LEU A 30 6.40 1.97 3.74
CA LEU A 30 5.76 3.28 3.86
C LEU A 30 6.81 4.32 4.25
N LEU A 31 7.10 5.23 3.33
CA LEU A 31 7.99 6.37 3.56
C LEU A 31 7.19 7.56 4.06
N ALA A 32 7.40 7.91 5.32
CA ALA A 32 6.90 9.15 5.93
C ALA A 32 7.92 10.26 5.69
N LEU A 33 7.65 11.16 4.74
CA LEU A 33 8.60 12.14 4.23
C LEU A 33 8.15 13.57 4.50
N ASN A 34 8.98 14.30 5.23
CA ASN A 34 8.91 15.75 5.42
C ASN A 34 9.96 16.47 4.57
N ARG A 35 9.95 17.81 4.65
CA ARG A 35 10.96 18.65 3.99
C ARG A 35 12.37 18.41 4.51
N ASP A 36 12.48 18.08 5.79
CA ASP A 36 13.72 18.04 6.55
C ASP A 36 14.01 16.68 7.19
N SER A 37 13.09 15.76 7.10
CA SER A 37 13.22 14.47 7.79
C SER A 37 12.42 13.36 7.14
N MET A 38 12.88 12.11 7.32
CA MET A 38 12.14 10.94 6.88
C MET A 38 12.11 9.85 7.95
N LYS A 39 11.08 9.01 7.90
CA LYS A 39 10.99 7.74 8.61
C LYS A 39 10.48 6.67 7.67
N LEU A 40 11.01 5.46 7.83
CA LEU A 40 10.60 4.32 7.01
C LEU A 40 9.90 3.28 7.89
N TYR A 41 8.83 2.73 7.39
CA TYR A 41 8.07 1.65 8.05
C TYR A 41 7.91 0.47 7.10
N LYS A 42 8.01 -0.73 7.64
CA LYS A 42 7.58 -1.96 6.95
C LYS A 42 6.16 -2.27 7.39
N VAL A 43 5.28 -2.46 6.43
CA VAL A 43 3.89 -2.85 6.65
C VAL A 43 3.71 -4.29 6.22
N ASP A 44 3.19 -5.10 7.11
CA ASP A 44 2.82 -6.49 6.91
C ASP A 44 1.37 -6.65 7.35
N HIS A 45 0.46 -6.67 6.38
CA HIS A 45 -0.97 -6.67 6.60
C HIS A 45 -1.42 -5.49 7.49
N THR A 46 -1.77 -5.75 8.76
CA THR A 46 -2.17 -4.73 9.73
C THR A 46 -1.03 -4.31 10.66
N THR A 47 0.11 -4.96 10.56
CA THR A 47 1.27 -4.69 11.42
C THR A 47 2.16 -3.65 10.78
N VAL A 48 2.41 -2.57 11.50
CA VAL A 48 3.31 -1.49 11.09
C VAL A 48 4.52 -1.47 12.01
N THR A 49 5.70 -1.68 11.44
CA THR A 49 6.96 -1.74 12.18
C THR A 49 7.93 -0.68 11.66
N PRO A 50 8.50 0.17 12.52
CA PRO A 50 9.58 1.08 12.10
C PRO A 50 10.77 0.26 11.58
N VAL A 51 11.38 0.71 10.49
CA VAL A 51 12.61 0.12 9.96
C VAL A 51 13.80 0.78 10.66
N GLU A 52 14.65 -0.03 11.26
CA GLU A 52 15.92 0.45 11.80
C GLU A 52 16.87 0.76 10.64
N LEU A 53 17.23 2.03 10.50
CA LEU A 53 18.12 2.49 9.46
C LEU A 53 19.55 2.63 10.01
N PRO A 54 20.58 2.44 9.17
CA PRO A 54 21.97 2.69 9.56
C PRO A 54 22.18 4.17 9.93
N LYS A 55 23.26 4.46 10.65
CA LYS A 55 23.53 5.81 11.18
C LYS A 55 23.80 6.86 10.10
N ASP A 56 24.25 6.45 8.95
CA ASP A 56 24.52 7.24 7.75
C ASP A 56 23.30 7.38 6.83
N ALA A 57 22.17 6.79 7.20
CA ALA A 57 20.93 6.96 6.45
C ALA A 57 20.48 8.44 6.49
N PRO A 58 19.92 8.98 5.39
CA PRO A 58 19.45 10.35 5.28
C PRO A 58 18.14 10.58 6.05
N THR A 59 18.15 10.32 7.37
CA THR A 59 16.96 10.45 8.22
C THR A 59 16.53 11.90 8.41
N ASP A 60 17.46 12.82 8.24
CA ASP A 60 17.22 14.26 8.24
C ASP A 60 18.15 14.97 7.25
N VAL A 61 17.81 16.22 6.93
CA VAL A 61 18.53 17.01 5.94
C VAL A 61 19.99 17.29 6.34
N VAL A 62 20.29 17.39 7.63
CA VAL A 62 21.65 17.63 8.13
C VAL A 62 22.52 16.38 7.94
N THR A 63 21.98 15.22 8.29
CA THR A 63 22.65 13.93 8.07
C THR A 63 22.87 13.66 6.57
N ALA A 64 21.89 14.04 5.73
CA ALA A 64 21.95 13.80 4.30
C ALA A 64 22.94 14.68 3.54
N LEU A 65 23.00 15.99 3.88
CA LEU A 65 23.73 16.99 3.11
C LEU A 65 24.99 17.49 3.82
N GLY A 66 25.09 17.34 5.16
CA GLY A 66 26.27 17.74 5.92
C GLY A 66 26.71 19.16 5.61
N ASP A 67 27.97 19.31 5.19
CA ASP A 67 28.57 20.60 4.83
C ASP A 67 28.06 21.20 3.50
N GLU A 68 27.27 20.45 2.71
CA GLU A 68 26.68 20.92 1.45
C GLU A 68 25.38 21.71 1.65
N LEU A 69 24.91 21.84 2.90
CA LEU A 69 23.79 22.71 3.23
C LEU A 69 24.12 24.16 2.87
N THR A 70 23.43 24.72 1.90
CA THR A 70 23.65 26.07 1.35
C THR A 70 23.37 27.20 2.36
N GLY A 71 23.08 26.93 3.62
CA GLY A 71 22.87 27.88 4.69
C GLY A 71 23.88 27.79 5.85
N GLY A 72 24.85 26.85 5.79
CA GLY A 72 25.74 26.50 6.90
C GLY A 72 26.91 27.43 7.17
N ASN A 73 27.35 28.26 6.20
CA ASN A 73 28.47 29.19 6.34
C ASN A 73 28.27 30.49 5.55
N LEU A 74 27.26 31.27 5.92
CA LEU A 74 27.33 32.71 5.63
C LEU A 74 28.30 33.37 6.61
N ASN A 75 29.58 33.19 6.38
CA ASN A 75 30.58 34.14 6.84
C ASN A 75 30.27 35.49 6.14
N PHE A 76 29.51 36.34 6.84
CA PHE A 76 29.45 37.76 6.50
C PHE A 76 30.83 38.35 6.74
N SER A 77 31.71 38.29 5.76
CA SER A 77 32.82 39.21 5.69
C SER A 77 32.23 40.58 5.35
N THR A 78 31.88 41.33 6.37
CA THR A 78 31.67 42.77 6.29
C THR A 78 33.00 43.43 5.93
N GLN A 79 33.32 43.44 4.65
CA GLN A 79 34.35 44.33 4.17
C GLN A 79 33.72 45.72 4.06
N GLY A 80 33.91 46.50 5.14
CA GLY A 80 33.51 47.88 5.18
C GLY A 80 34.24 48.67 4.10
N SER A 81 33.50 49.11 3.09
CA SER A 81 33.88 50.24 2.27
C SER A 81 32.92 51.38 2.56
N SER A 82 33.46 52.37 3.27
CA SER A 82 32.82 53.67 3.47
C SER A 82 32.77 54.37 2.10
N ASN A 83 31.59 54.55 1.51
CA ASN A 83 31.23 55.83 0.88
C ASN A 83 29.72 55.85 0.59
N GLY A 84 29.11 56.95 0.97
CA GLY A 84 27.66 57.08 0.98
C GLY A 84 27.04 57.12 -0.39
N SER A 85 25.91 56.47 -0.45
CA SER A 85 24.69 56.91 -1.11
C SER A 85 23.53 56.02 -0.65
N LYS A 86 22.53 56.67 -0.06
CA LYS A 86 21.23 56.08 0.23
C LYS A 86 20.53 55.84 -1.09
N GLU A 87 20.19 54.58 -1.37
CA GLU A 87 18.96 54.14 -2.03
C GLU A 87 19.11 52.69 -2.52
N GLY A 88 18.23 51.84 -2.09
CA GLY A 88 17.81 50.68 -2.86
C GLY A 88 18.58 49.37 -2.74
N VAL A 89 18.75 48.78 -1.54
CA VAL A 89 19.16 47.37 -1.43
C VAL A 89 18.34 46.68 -0.33
N ALA A 90 17.09 46.44 -0.61
CA ALA A 90 16.22 45.65 0.28
C ALA A 90 15.38 44.55 -0.44
N TYR A 91 15.58 44.31 -1.71
CA TYR A 91 14.68 43.40 -2.45
C TYR A 91 15.31 42.12 -3.03
N HIS A 92 16.63 41.92 -2.92
CA HIS A 92 17.26 40.72 -3.51
C HIS A 92 17.52 39.54 -2.54
N SER A 93 17.44 39.76 -1.23
CA SER A 93 17.81 38.71 -0.28
C SER A 93 16.69 37.72 0.05
N ILE A 94 15.43 38.09 -0.15
CA ILE A 94 14.28 37.21 0.13
C ILE A 94 14.14 36.14 -0.94
N ASN A 95 14.26 36.52 -2.21
CA ASN A 95 14.15 35.56 -3.32
C ASN A 95 15.33 34.58 -3.43
N THR A 96 16.49 34.90 -2.87
CA THR A 96 17.66 34.00 -2.89
C THR A 96 17.52 32.92 -1.82
N LYS A 97 17.10 33.27 -0.62
CA LYS A 97 16.91 32.30 0.48
C LYS A 97 15.83 31.28 0.17
N ASP A 98 14.72 31.68 -0.42
CA ASP A 98 13.63 30.75 -0.79
C ASP A 98 14.09 29.75 -1.85
N LYS A 99 14.91 30.18 -2.81
CA LYS A 99 15.49 29.31 -3.84
C LYS A 99 16.57 28.36 -3.28
N GLU A 100 17.39 28.82 -2.34
CA GLU A 100 18.39 28.00 -1.68
C GLU A 100 17.75 26.90 -0.87
N VAL A 101 16.71 27.19 -0.09
CA VAL A 101 15.91 26.21 0.65
C VAL A 101 15.23 25.20 -0.28
N GLU A 102 14.74 25.63 -1.43
CA GLU A 102 14.13 24.73 -2.41
C GLU A 102 15.17 23.77 -3.03
N ILE A 103 16.40 24.23 -3.27
CA ILE A 103 17.52 23.41 -3.75
C ILE A 103 17.89 22.35 -2.70
N ASP A 104 17.97 22.72 -1.43
CA ASP A 104 18.30 21.78 -0.36
C ASP A 104 17.24 20.66 -0.22
N TRP A 105 15.96 20.98 -0.41
CA TRP A 105 14.91 19.95 -0.44
C TRP A 105 15.05 18.96 -1.58
N VAL A 106 15.34 19.46 -2.78
CA VAL A 106 15.57 18.61 -3.96
C VAL A 106 16.74 17.67 -3.70
N ASN A 107 17.87 18.21 -3.18
CA ASN A 107 19.07 17.43 -2.88
C ASN A 107 18.79 16.40 -1.77
N TYR A 108 18.07 16.80 -0.72
CA TYR A 108 17.67 15.90 0.35
C TYR A 108 16.82 14.74 -0.17
N TYR A 109 15.80 15.01 -1.00
CA TYR A 109 14.94 13.96 -1.54
C TYR A 109 15.68 13.06 -2.52
N GLN A 110 16.66 13.58 -3.26
CA GLN A 110 17.55 12.76 -4.09
C GLN A 110 18.42 11.84 -3.24
N ALA A 111 18.95 12.33 -2.12
CA ALA A 111 19.71 11.50 -1.19
C ALA A 111 18.84 10.38 -0.58
N VAL A 112 17.60 10.70 -0.19
CA VAL A 112 16.62 9.72 0.30
C VAL A 112 16.31 8.68 -0.76
N ASP A 113 16.02 9.08 -1.99
CA ASP A 113 15.70 8.17 -3.10
C ASP A 113 16.87 7.23 -3.40
N THR A 114 18.08 7.78 -3.51
CA THR A 114 19.30 7.01 -3.75
C THR A 114 19.56 6.00 -2.63
N PHE A 115 19.42 6.41 -1.37
CA PHE A 115 19.58 5.52 -0.24
C PHE A 115 18.56 4.37 -0.28
N LEU A 116 17.28 4.66 -0.53
CA LEU A 116 16.22 3.65 -0.61
C LEU A 116 16.39 2.71 -1.81
N GLN A 117 17.00 3.18 -2.89
CA GLN A 117 17.30 2.36 -4.06
C GLN A 117 18.48 1.43 -3.83
N ASP A 118 19.59 1.94 -3.27
CA ASP A 118 20.89 1.31 -3.29
C ASP A 118 21.26 0.60 -1.98
N GLN A 119 20.74 1.08 -0.86
CA GLN A 119 21.15 0.63 0.49
C GLN A 119 20.02 -0.03 1.29
N LEU A 120 18.74 0.17 0.92
CA LEU A 120 17.66 -0.54 1.58
C LEU A 120 17.67 -2.01 1.17
N ASP A 121 17.81 -2.90 2.15
CA ASP A 121 17.67 -4.34 1.92
C ASP A 121 16.21 -4.69 1.64
N ASN A 122 15.90 -4.89 0.35
CA ASN A 122 14.56 -5.22 -0.15
C ASN A 122 14.57 -6.49 -1.02
N PRO A 123 14.93 -7.66 -0.46
CA PRO A 123 15.04 -8.92 -1.22
C PRO A 123 13.69 -9.37 -1.79
N GLU A 124 12.60 -9.04 -1.11
CA GLU A 124 11.23 -9.34 -1.51
C GLU A 124 10.69 -8.40 -2.61
N LYS A 125 11.44 -7.35 -2.96
CA LYS A 125 11.04 -6.32 -3.94
C LYS A 125 9.70 -5.67 -3.60
N LEU A 126 9.48 -5.43 -2.32
CA LEU A 126 8.27 -4.80 -1.83
C LEU A 126 8.11 -3.40 -2.40
N PRO A 127 6.89 -2.99 -2.79
CA PRO A 127 6.63 -1.63 -3.23
C PRO A 127 6.83 -0.62 -2.11
N LEU A 128 7.14 0.62 -2.48
CA LEU A 128 7.30 1.76 -1.60
C LEU A 128 6.18 2.76 -1.86
N TYR A 129 5.39 3.07 -0.84
CA TYR A 129 4.35 4.11 -0.88
C TYR A 129 4.74 5.31 -0.04
N LEU A 130 4.16 6.46 -0.36
CA LEU A 130 4.53 7.73 0.25
C LEU A 130 3.42 8.27 1.16
N TYR A 131 3.81 8.67 2.38
CA TYR A 131 3.02 9.47 3.31
C TYR A 131 3.68 10.82 3.49
N ALA A 132 3.14 11.85 2.87
CA ALA A 132 3.74 13.20 2.82
C ALA A 132 2.69 14.24 2.46
N LEU A 133 3.00 15.51 2.69
CA LEU A 133 2.18 16.62 2.17
C LEU A 133 2.14 16.63 0.64
N PRO A 134 1.08 17.13 -0.01
CA PRO A 134 0.92 17.11 -1.46
C PRO A 134 2.08 17.73 -2.24
N GLU A 135 2.65 18.83 -1.74
CA GLU A 135 3.81 19.48 -2.35
C GLU A 135 5.06 18.58 -2.31
N ASN A 136 5.28 17.89 -1.18
CA ASN A 136 6.40 16.95 -1.01
C ASN A 136 6.23 15.74 -1.93
N GLN A 137 5.01 15.21 -2.05
CA GLN A 137 4.69 14.12 -2.99
C GLN A 137 4.97 14.52 -4.43
N THR A 138 4.57 15.74 -4.82
CA THR A 138 4.77 16.26 -6.18
C THR A 138 6.26 16.38 -6.50
N LEU A 139 7.06 16.87 -5.55
CA LEU A 139 8.49 16.99 -5.72
C LEU A 139 9.17 15.62 -5.75
N PHE A 140 8.88 14.75 -4.78
CA PHE A 140 9.47 13.41 -4.73
C PHE A 140 9.15 12.60 -5.99
N LYS A 141 7.92 12.65 -6.49
CA LYS A 141 7.52 12.00 -7.73
C LYS A 141 8.33 12.45 -8.96
N LYS A 142 8.76 13.71 -9.00
CA LYS A 142 9.56 14.25 -10.13
C LYS A 142 11.00 13.74 -10.13
N ILE A 143 11.56 13.48 -8.94
CA ILE A 143 12.97 13.17 -8.77
C ILE A 143 13.25 11.69 -8.53
N ALA A 144 12.29 10.95 -7.95
CA ALA A 144 12.45 9.55 -7.58
C ALA A 144 12.75 8.68 -8.80
N LYS A 145 13.79 7.85 -8.68
CA LYS A 145 14.24 6.86 -9.66
C LYS A 145 14.15 5.44 -9.12
N ASN A 146 13.82 5.29 -7.83
CA ASN A 146 13.67 4.00 -7.18
C ASN A 146 12.59 3.17 -7.90
N PRO A 147 12.92 1.99 -8.45
CA PRO A 147 12.00 1.16 -9.22
C PRO A 147 10.85 0.58 -8.38
N TYR A 148 10.98 0.58 -7.05
CA TYR A 148 9.96 0.09 -6.14
C TYR A 148 8.97 1.18 -5.71
N TYR A 149 9.26 2.47 -6.00
CA TYR A 149 8.35 3.55 -5.68
C TYR A 149 7.12 3.54 -6.58
N ASP A 150 5.98 3.22 -6.01
CA ASP A 150 4.68 3.29 -6.69
C ASP A 150 3.97 4.60 -6.34
N CYS A 151 4.05 5.55 -7.27
CA CYS A 151 3.41 6.87 -7.14
C CYS A 151 1.89 6.87 -7.41
N SER A 152 1.30 5.72 -7.64
CA SER A 152 -0.13 5.59 -7.94
C SER A 152 -1.02 5.67 -6.71
N ILE A 153 -0.43 5.40 -5.52
CA ILE A 153 -1.09 5.48 -4.22
C ILE A 153 -0.19 6.26 -3.26
N SER A 154 -0.77 7.19 -2.53
CA SER A 154 -0.06 7.95 -1.50
C SER A 154 -1.03 8.56 -0.50
N VAL A 155 -0.58 8.81 0.73
CA VAL A 155 -1.38 9.48 1.75
C VAL A 155 -0.95 10.94 1.87
N ALA A 156 -1.88 11.84 1.53
CA ALA A 156 -1.66 13.28 1.54
C ALA A 156 -1.92 13.86 2.94
N ALA A 157 -0.91 13.79 3.81
CA ALA A 157 -0.94 14.41 5.14
C ALA A 157 0.48 14.67 5.66
N SER A 158 0.63 15.48 6.70
CA SER A 158 1.94 15.77 7.31
C SER A 158 2.39 14.65 8.23
N PRO A 159 3.55 14.03 8.02
CA PRO A 159 4.11 13.05 8.94
C PRO A 159 4.97 13.66 10.07
N ALA A 160 5.13 14.99 10.15
CA ALA A 160 6.09 15.65 11.05
C ALA A 160 5.93 15.24 12.52
N GLN A 161 4.69 15.14 13.00
CA GLN A 161 4.37 14.76 14.37
C GLN A 161 3.50 13.48 14.41
N ALA A 162 3.56 12.69 13.36
CA ALA A 162 2.75 11.49 13.26
C ALA A 162 3.10 10.47 14.34
N THR A 163 2.09 10.05 15.07
CA THR A 163 2.17 8.94 16.02
C THR A 163 2.14 7.61 15.27
N ILE A 164 2.44 6.52 15.94
CA ILE A 164 2.30 5.18 15.35
C ILE A 164 0.84 4.88 14.94
N GLN A 165 -0.12 5.48 15.62
CA GLN A 165 -1.53 5.35 15.27
C GLN A 165 -1.86 6.08 13.95
N ASP A 166 -1.27 7.25 13.72
CA ASP A 166 -1.44 7.99 12.46
C ASP A 166 -0.81 7.22 11.29
N ILE A 167 0.34 6.57 11.52
CA ILE A 167 0.98 5.71 10.53
C ILE A 167 0.12 4.47 10.21
N ARG A 168 -0.51 3.85 11.23
CA ARG A 168 -1.47 2.76 11.01
C ARG A 168 -2.66 3.22 10.19
N SER A 169 -3.26 4.36 10.53
CA SER A 169 -4.37 4.92 9.76
C SER A 169 -3.97 5.27 8.32
N ALA A 170 -2.72 5.70 8.10
CA ALA A 170 -2.19 5.90 6.75
C ALA A 170 -2.06 4.56 6.01
N SER A 171 -1.55 3.51 6.67
CA SER A 171 -1.43 2.18 6.07
C SER A 171 -2.79 1.57 5.73
N GLU A 172 -3.81 1.77 6.57
CA GLU A 172 -5.19 1.33 6.29
C GLU A 172 -5.76 1.99 5.02
N LYS A 173 -5.49 3.28 4.80
CA LYS A 173 -5.90 3.99 3.58
C LYS A 173 -5.22 3.41 2.34
N ILE A 174 -3.93 3.13 2.41
CA ILE A 174 -3.18 2.50 1.31
C ILE A 174 -3.75 1.11 1.02
N ALA A 175 -3.97 0.30 2.05
CA ALA A 175 -4.56 -1.04 1.89
C ALA A 175 -5.97 -0.98 1.27
N ALA A 176 -6.79 -0.01 1.65
CA ALA A 176 -8.11 0.20 1.05
C ALA A 176 -8.02 0.55 -0.45
N GLU A 177 -7.12 1.47 -0.85
CA GLU A 177 -6.91 1.82 -2.25
C GLU A 177 -6.32 0.66 -3.06
N LEU A 178 -5.42 -0.14 -2.48
CA LEU A 178 -4.90 -1.35 -3.11
C LEU A 178 -6.01 -2.37 -3.35
N THR A 179 -6.86 -2.59 -2.33
CA THR A 179 -8.02 -3.49 -2.43
C THR A 179 -8.99 -3.02 -3.51
N GLU A 180 -9.28 -1.72 -3.58
CA GLU A 180 -10.15 -1.16 -4.61
C GLU A 180 -9.57 -1.38 -6.02
N LYS A 181 -8.28 -1.12 -6.23
CA LYS A 181 -7.61 -1.38 -7.51
C LYS A 181 -7.62 -2.84 -7.89
N GLU A 182 -7.36 -3.72 -6.94
CA GLU A 182 -7.34 -5.16 -7.17
C GLU A 182 -8.74 -5.66 -7.52
N THR A 183 -9.77 -5.31 -6.74
CA THR A 183 -11.16 -5.71 -6.99
C THR A 183 -11.70 -5.13 -8.29
N ALA A 184 -11.36 -3.88 -8.63
CA ALA A 184 -11.71 -3.29 -9.92
C ALA A 184 -11.12 -4.07 -11.11
N SER A 185 -9.97 -4.71 -10.92
CA SER A 185 -9.37 -5.56 -11.97
C SER A 185 -10.13 -6.84 -12.23
N TYR A 186 -10.88 -7.36 -11.23
CA TYR A 186 -11.62 -8.61 -11.34
C TYR A 186 -12.77 -8.53 -12.35
N ASN A 187 -13.39 -7.35 -12.50
CA ASN A 187 -14.43 -7.14 -13.52
C ASN A 187 -13.92 -7.43 -14.94
N LYS A 188 -12.64 -7.14 -15.23
CA LYS A 188 -12.03 -7.44 -16.53
C LYS A 188 -11.87 -8.94 -16.78
N LEU A 189 -11.90 -9.77 -15.74
CA LEU A 189 -11.84 -11.23 -15.90
C LEU A 189 -13.16 -11.80 -16.40
N LEU A 190 -14.29 -11.10 -16.21
CA LEU A 190 -15.59 -11.51 -16.74
C LEU A 190 -15.68 -11.39 -18.27
N ASP A 191 -14.77 -10.65 -18.92
CA ASP A 191 -14.64 -10.63 -20.38
C ASP A 191 -14.25 -12.03 -20.93
N ARG A 192 -13.74 -12.91 -20.06
CA ARG A 192 -13.45 -14.30 -20.37
C ARG A 192 -14.70 -15.16 -20.17
N LYS A 193 -14.63 -16.40 -20.63
CA LYS A 193 -15.68 -17.40 -20.37
C LYS A 193 -15.79 -17.65 -18.86
N PHE A 194 -16.96 -17.43 -18.31
CA PHE A 194 -17.23 -17.63 -16.88
C PHE A 194 -18.51 -18.44 -16.65
N LEU A 195 -18.65 -18.97 -15.43
CA LEU A 195 -19.81 -19.69 -14.93
C LEU A 195 -20.30 -18.96 -13.67
N ASP A 196 -21.63 -18.93 -13.45
CA ASP A 196 -22.24 -18.29 -12.26
C ASP A 196 -23.30 -19.18 -11.57
N GLN A 197 -23.45 -20.41 -12.03
CA GLN A 197 -24.38 -21.37 -11.45
C GLN A 197 -23.64 -22.50 -10.74
N PHE A 198 -24.08 -22.89 -9.55
CA PHE A 198 -23.51 -23.99 -8.77
C PHE A 198 -23.42 -25.30 -9.55
N THR A 199 -24.46 -25.60 -10.35
CA THR A 199 -24.54 -26.79 -11.17
C THR A 199 -23.44 -26.94 -12.20
N ASP A 200 -22.93 -25.82 -12.69
CA ASP A 200 -21.87 -25.76 -13.70
C ASP A 200 -20.49 -25.60 -13.06
N ILE A 201 -20.41 -24.84 -11.96
CA ILE A 201 -19.15 -24.57 -11.25
C ILE A 201 -18.62 -25.82 -10.55
N SER A 202 -19.50 -26.61 -9.90
CA SER A 202 -19.08 -27.79 -9.13
C SER A 202 -18.34 -28.83 -9.99
N PRO A 203 -18.85 -29.26 -11.13
CA PRO A 203 -18.13 -30.20 -12.02
C PRO A 203 -16.87 -29.55 -12.62
N ALA A 204 -16.91 -28.26 -12.99
CA ALA A 204 -15.75 -27.55 -13.51
C ALA A 204 -14.61 -27.42 -12.48
N ALA A 205 -14.93 -27.29 -11.19
CA ALA A 205 -13.95 -27.29 -10.11
C ALA A 205 -13.29 -28.65 -9.95
N ALA A 206 -14.08 -29.72 -9.94
CA ALA A 206 -13.58 -31.10 -9.87
C ALA A 206 -12.66 -31.43 -11.05
N ASP A 207 -13.01 -30.97 -12.26
CA ASP A 207 -12.21 -31.14 -13.48
C ASP A 207 -10.97 -30.24 -13.57
N GLY A 208 -10.74 -29.34 -12.59
CA GLY A 208 -9.62 -28.40 -12.60
C GLY A 208 -9.68 -27.31 -13.68
N LYS A 209 -10.88 -27.03 -14.21
CA LYS A 209 -11.10 -26.06 -15.30
C LYS A 209 -11.16 -24.60 -14.83
N ILE A 210 -11.24 -24.36 -13.51
CA ILE A 210 -11.40 -23.01 -12.94
C ILE A 210 -10.03 -22.38 -12.67
N SER A 211 -9.85 -21.17 -13.18
CA SER A 211 -8.66 -20.32 -12.88
C SER A 211 -8.90 -19.42 -11.67
N HIS A 212 -10.08 -18.78 -11.58
CA HIS A 212 -10.46 -17.88 -10.50
C HIS A 212 -11.89 -18.20 -10.06
N LEU A 213 -12.11 -18.30 -8.76
CA LEU A 213 -13.42 -18.48 -8.15
C LEU A 213 -13.70 -17.30 -7.22
N PHE A 214 -14.79 -16.57 -7.46
CA PHE A 214 -15.28 -15.49 -6.64
C PHE A 214 -16.53 -15.94 -5.89
N ILE A 215 -16.52 -15.77 -4.56
CA ILE A 215 -17.61 -16.14 -3.65
C ILE A 215 -17.98 -14.91 -2.84
N ALA A 216 -19.23 -14.46 -2.93
CA ALA A 216 -19.69 -13.35 -2.08
C ALA A 216 -19.95 -13.83 -0.65
N THR A 217 -19.60 -13.00 0.32
CA THR A 217 -19.82 -13.27 1.75
C THR A 217 -21.30 -13.49 2.07
N SER A 218 -22.21 -12.85 1.33
CA SER A 218 -23.66 -13.05 1.44
C SER A 218 -24.15 -14.48 1.27
N LEU A 219 -23.35 -15.36 0.65
CA LEU A 219 -23.72 -16.76 0.46
C LEU A 219 -23.51 -17.65 1.70
N PHE A 220 -22.72 -17.21 2.67
CA PHE A 220 -22.35 -18.06 3.81
C PHE A 220 -22.17 -17.32 5.15
N VAL A 221 -22.37 -16.01 5.19
CA VAL A 221 -22.40 -15.22 6.42
C VAL A 221 -23.86 -15.00 6.78
N THR A 222 -24.29 -15.51 7.93
CA THR A 222 -25.61 -15.30 8.50
C THR A 222 -25.56 -14.18 9.52
N GLU A 223 -26.54 -13.27 9.50
CA GLU A 223 -26.67 -12.20 10.48
C GLU A 223 -27.14 -12.69 11.86
N ASN A 224 -27.67 -13.91 11.92
CA ASN A 224 -28.17 -14.54 13.14
C ASN A 224 -27.30 -15.72 13.54
N ASN A 225 -27.09 -15.94 14.85
CA ASN A 225 -26.28 -17.00 15.41
C ASN A 225 -26.81 -18.44 15.20
N GLU A 226 -27.99 -18.60 14.59
CA GLU A 226 -28.58 -19.92 14.29
C GLU A 226 -28.54 -20.15 12.78
N MET A 227 -27.61 -21.01 12.34
CA MET A 227 -27.48 -21.42 10.95
C MET A 227 -28.52 -22.51 10.64
N SER A 228 -29.30 -22.33 9.58
CA SER A 228 -30.22 -23.36 9.07
C SER A 228 -29.43 -24.52 8.46
N SER A 229 -30.08 -25.70 8.35
CA SER A 229 -29.48 -26.86 7.70
C SER A 229 -29.10 -26.57 6.24
N GLU A 230 -29.93 -25.82 5.53
CA GLU A 230 -29.67 -25.44 4.13
C GLU A 230 -28.47 -24.50 3.98
N GLU A 231 -28.29 -23.56 4.92
CA GLU A 231 -27.11 -22.69 4.96
C GLU A 231 -25.84 -23.45 5.26
N TYR A 232 -25.93 -24.43 6.18
CA TYR A 232 -24.80 -25.31 6.50
C TYR A 232 -24.38 -26.12 5.25
N ASP A 233 -25.33 -26.75 4.55
CA ASP A 233 -25.06 -27.54 3.36
C ASP A 233 -24.48 -26.68 2.22
N ARG A 234 -25.02 -25.49 2.03
CA ARG A 234 -24.48 -24.52 1.04
C ARG A 234 -23.04 -24.10 1.38
N ARG A 235 -22.77 -23.80 2.64
CA ARG A 235 -21.44 -23.45 3.11
C ARG A 235 -20.45 -24.59 2.91
N LYS A 236 -20.86 -25.81 3.20
CA LYS A 236 -20.07 -27.03 2.96
C LYS A 236 -19.78 -27.22 1.49
N LEU A 237 -20.75 -27.04 0.62
CA LEU A 237 -20.59 -27.13 -0.83
C LEU A 237 -19.60 -26.07 -1.35
N LEU A 238 -19.77 -24.82 -0.93
CA LEU A 238 -18.84 -23.73 -1.31
C LEU A 238 -17.42 -24.01 -0.86
N ASN A 239 -17.24 -24.51 0.36
CA ASN A 239 -15.94 -24.86 0.89
C ASN A 239 -15.30 -26.02 0.09
N THR A 240 -16.08 -27.00 -0.30
CA THR A 240 -15.63 -28.13 -1.16
C THR A 240 -15.17 -27.63 -2.53
N ILE A 241 -15.95 -26.77 -3.16
CA ILE A 241 -15.60 -26.17 -4.45
C ILE A 241 -14.32 -25.34 -4.33
N ALA A 242 -14.21 -24.50 -3.29
CA ALA A 242 -13.01 -23.69 -3.03
C ALA A 242 -11.77 -24.59 -2.84
N TYR A 243 -11.89 -25.66 -2.05
CA TYR A 243 -10.82 -26.63 -1.85
C TYR A 243 -10.36 -27.25 -3.18
N GLN A 244 -11.29 -27.72 -4.02
CA GLN A 244 -10.97 -28.29 -5.33
C GLN A 244 -10.28 -27.31 -6.26
N VAL A 245 -10.73 -26.04 -6.28
CA VAL A 245 -10.11 -24.99 -7.09
C VAL A 245 -8.68 -24.72 -6.65
N ILE A 246 -8.43 -24.61 -5.34
CA ILE A 246 -7.08 -24.40 -4.79
C ILE A 246 -6.20 -25.62 -5.07
N GLN A 247 -6.70 -26.82 -4.82
CA GLN A 247 -5.95 -28.06 -5.06
C GLN A 247 -5.52 -28.21 -6.52
N ASN A 248 -6.34 -27.74 -7.47
CA ASN A 248 -6.04 -27.73 -8.88
C ASN A 248 -5.25 -26.49 -9.34
N GLY A 249 -4.70 -25.69 -8.41
CA GLY A 249 -3.88 -24.49 -8.70
C GLY A 249 -4.68 -23.30 -9.25
N GLY A 250 -5.98 -23.23 -8.96
CA GLY A 250 -6.80 -22.02 -9.15
C GLY A 250 -6.74 -21.10 -7.95
N GLN A 251 -7.24 -19.89 -8.12
CA GLN A 251 -7.33 -18.87 -7.07
C GLN A 251 -8.79 -18.75 -6.59
N VAL A 252 -8.96 -18.51 -5.30
CA VAL A 252 -10.27 -18.31 -4.66
C VAL A 252 -10.28 -16.99 -3.96
N PHE A 253 -11.35 -16.22 -4.17
CA PHE A 253 -11.58 -14.91 -3.57
C PHE A 253 -12.93 -14.89 -2.86
N VAL A 254 -12.93 -14.39 -1.64
CA VAL A 254 -14.12 -14.23 -0.81
C VAL A 254 -14.34 -12.74 -0.60
N LEU A 255 -15.33 -12.17 -1.26
CA LEU A 255 -15.54 -10.73 -1.37
C LEU A 255 -16.90 -10.32 -0.78
N ASP A 256 -17.01 -9.07 -0.36
CA ASP A 256 -18.33 -8.51 -0.14
C ASP A 256 -19.05 -8.37 -1.49
N GLN A 257 -20.37 -8.53 -1.51
CA GLN A 257 -21.17 -8.56 -2.74
C GLN A 257 -20.86 -7.39 -3.69
N LYS A 258 -20.69 -6.18 -3.14
CA LYS A 258 -20.38 -4.97 -3.92
C LYS A 258 -18.98 -4.96 -4.54
N ALA A 259 -18.07 -5.73 -3.97
CA ALA A 259 -16.69 -5.86 -4.45
C ALA A 259 -16.51 -7.07 -5.39
N ALA A 260 -17.52 -7.96 -5.45
CA ALA A 260 -17.51 -9.10 -6.34
C ALA A 260 -17.67 -8.66 -7.80
N PRO A 261 -17.07 -9.37 -8.77
CA PRO A 261 -17.21 -9.04 -10.19
C PRO A 261 -18.67 -9.00 -10.63
N ASP A 262 -19.09 -7.85 -11.21
CA ASP A 262 -20.48 -7.57 -11.64
C ASP A 262 -21.50 -7.80 -10.51
N GLU A 263 -21.08 -7.58 -9.25
CA GLU A 263 -21.87 -7.85 -8.04
C GLU A 263 -22.45 -9.27 -7.95
N LYS A 264 -21.84 -10.23 -8.66
CA LYS A 264 -22.30 -11.63 -8.65
C LYS A 264 -22.00 -12.31 -7.32
N SER A 265 -22.97 -13.03 -6.79
CA SER A 265 -22.77 -13.79 -5.55
C SER A 265 -21.78 -14.95 -5.72
N LEU A 266 -21.70 -15.50 -6.93
CA LEU A 266 -20.79 -16.58 -7.30
C LEU A 266 -20.37 -16.41 -8.77
N ALA A 267 -19.06 -16.47 -9.03
CA ALA A 267 -18.53 -16.45 -10.38
C ALA A 267 -17.24 -17.28 -10.48
N ALA A 268 -17.10 -18.07 -11.52
CA ALA A 268 -15.91 -18.87 -11.78
C ALA A 268 -15.39 -18.60 -13.20
N ILE A 269 -14.15 -18.16 -13.31
CA ILE A 269 -13.47 -17.92 -14.59
C ILE A 269 -12.79 -19.20 -15.04
N LEU A 270 -13.03 -19.60 -16.28
CA LEU A 270 -12.41 -20.79 -16.85
C LEU A 270 -10.98 -20.52 -17.34
N ARG A 271 -10.16 -21.57 -17.37
CA ARG A 271 -8.76 -21.48 -17.84
C ARG A 271 -8.67 -21.31 -19.36
N TYR A 272 -9.65 -21.85 -20.10
CA TYR A 272 -9.71 -21.93 -21.57
C TYR A 272 -11.15 -22.06 -22.07
#